data_0bf0368014e8e524c6efc1df386fe9d1
#
_entry.id   0bf0368014e8e524c6efc1df386fe9d1
#
_cell.length_a   1.000
_cell.length_b   1.000
_cell.length_c   1.000
_cell.angle_alpha   90.00
_cell.angle_beta   90.00
_cell.angle_gamma   90.00
#
_symmetry.space_group_name_H-M   'P 1'
#
loop_
_entity.id
_entity.type
_entity.pdbx_description
1 polymer ?
#
loop_
_entity_poly.entity_id
_entity_poly.type
_entity_poly.pdbx_seq_one_letter_code
_entity_poly.pdbx_strand_id
1 'polypeptide(L)'
;MQRRHFIKQAGLALGALSVSPLIGAANTPLFEISIAEWSLHKALFAGKMDHLNYARVAKSEFGIHAVEYVNQFFKDKATDANYLKEMRTRAEGEGVRSLLIMIDGEGNLGDADPAKRQQAVKNHHKWVEAAKFLGCHSIRVNRSEEHTSEL
;
A
#
# COMPACT_ATOMS: atom_id res chain seq x y z
N MET A 1 -70.76 -7.05 -15.09
CA MET A 1 -69.29 -6.74 -14.87
C MET A 1 -68.50 -7.17 -16.08
N GLN A 2 -67.84 -6.24 -16.75
CA GLN A 2 -67.24 -6.51 -18.05
C GLN A 2 -65.82 -7.10 -17.86
N ARG A 3 -65.63 -8.31 -18.40
CA ARG A 3 -64.32 -9.03 -18.36
C ARG A 3 -63.12 -8.19 -18.83
N ARG A 4 -63.36 -7.17 -19.65
CA ARG A 4 -62.32 -6.25 -20.14
C ARG A 4 -61.74 -5.34 -19.06
N HIS A 5 -62.48 -5.00 -18.00
CA HIS A 5 -61.96 -4.18 -16.90
C HIS A 5 -61.04 -4.97 -15.98
N PHE A 6 -61.30 -6.25 -15.76
CA PHE A 6 -60.48 -7.12 -14.95
C PHE A 6 -59.06 -7.34 -15.58
N ILE A 7 -59.06 -7.56 -16.89
CA ILE A 7 -57.78 -7.77 -17.63
C ILE A 7 -56.91 -6.50 -17.61
N LYS A 8 -57.52 -5.32 -17.71
CA LYS A 8 -56.77 -4.04 -17.61
C LYS A 8 -56.20 -3.79 -16.22
N GLN A 9 -56.89 -4.14 -15.16
CA GLN A 9 -56.45 -3.97 -13.81
C GLN A 9 -55.41 -5.05 -13.41
N ALA A 10 -55.54 -6.29 -13.88
CA ALA A 10 -54.55 -7.33 -13.68
C ALA A 10 -53.21 -7.04 -14.42
N GLY A 11 -53.28 -6.45 -15.63
CA GLY A 11 -52.08 -6.06 -16.39
C GLY A 11 -51.28 -4.92 -15.75
N LEU A 12 -51.95 -3.99 -15.04
CA LEU A 12 -51.28 -2.91 -14.32
C LEU A 12 -50.62 -3.36 -13.00
N ALA A 13 -51.16 -4.42 -12.37
CA ALA A 13 -50.60 -4.97 -11.14
C ALA A 13 -49.35 -5.84 -11.39
N LEU A 14 -49.25 -6.47 -12.58
CA LEU A 14 -48.07 -7.29 -12.96
C LEU A 14 -46.89 -6.48 -13.50
N GLY A 15 -47.15 -5.24 -13.98
CA GLY A 15 -46.11 -4.34 -14.48
C GLY A 15 -45.29 -3.63 -13.39
N ALA A 16 -45.78 -3.60 -12.15
CA ALA A 16 -45.11 -2.92 -11.04
C ALA A 16 -44.13 -3.80 -10.25
N LEU A 17 -44.04 -5.10 -10.55
CA LEU A 17 -43.22 -6.06 -9.80
C LEU A 17 -41.88 -6.44 -10.46
N SER A 18 -41.53 -5.83 -11.60
CA SER A 18 -40.35 -6.26 -12.38
C SER A 18 -39.26 -5.22 -12.55
N VAL A 19 -39.22 -4.19 -11.71
CA VAL A 19 -38.03 -3.34 -11.62
C VAL A 19 -37.52 -3.37 -10.18
N SER A 20 -37.15 -4.55 -9.69
CA SER A 20 -36.07 -4.60 -8.71
C SER A 20 -34.83 -4.17 -9.47
N PRO A 21 -34.14 -3.04 -9.13
CA PRO A 21 -32.82 -2.86 -9.59
C PRO A 21 -32.07 -4.10 -9.06
N LEU A 22 -31.54 -4.90 -9.96
CA LEU A 22 -30.39 -5.75 -9.65
C LEU A 22 -29.33 -4.75 -9.14
N ILE A 23 -29.35 -4.49 -7.83
CA ILE A 23 -28.22 -3.95 -7.13
C ILE A 23 -27.17 -5.00 -7.39
N GLY A 24 -26.34 -4.75 -8.41
CA GLY A 24 -25.21 -5.59 -8.73
C GLY A 24 -24.49 -5.76 -7.41
N ALA A 25 -24.37 -7.00 -6.95
CA ALA A 25 -23.53 -7.31 -5.83
C ALA A 25 -22.20 -6.62 -6.17
N ALA A 26 -21.87 -5.56 -5.42
CA ALA A 26 -20.60 -4.89 -5.57
C ALA A 26 -19.59 -6.05 -5.46
N ASN A 27 -18.86 -6.32 -6.55
CA ASN A 27 -17.79 -7.30 -6.55
C ASN A 27 -16.75 -6.77 -5.56
N THR A 28 -16.99 -6.97 -4.29
CA THR A 28 -15.96 -6.75 -3.26
C THR A 28 -14.82 -7.67 -3.64
N PRO A 29 -13.66 -7.14 -3.97
CA PRO A 29 -12.53 -7.97 -4.32
C PRO A 29 -12.25 -8.92 -3.16
N LEU A 30 -11.95 -10.21 -3.47
CA LEU A 30 -11.64 -11.23 -2.48
C LEU A 30 -10.39 -10.87 -1.65
N PHE A 31 -9.55 -9.98 -2.16
CA PHE A 31 -8.31 -9.52 -1.51
C PHE A 31 -8.00 -8.10 -1.97
N GLU A 32 -7.27 -7.38 -1.14
CA GLU A 32 -6.65 -6.09 -1.48
C GLU A 32 -5.18 -6.33 -1.79
N ILE A 33 -4.64 -5.52 -2.69
CA ILE A 33 -3.22 -5.55 -3.07
C ILE A 33 -2.51 -4.30 -2.60
N SER A 34 -1.21 -4.43 -2.36
CA SER A 34 -0.28 -3.31 -2.17
C SER A 34 0.70 -3.22 -3.32
N ILE A 35 1.35 -2.09 -3.47
CA ILE A 35 2.47 -1.92 -4.39
C ILE A 35 3.74 -1.65 -3.59
N ALA A 36 4.82 -2.37 -3.90
CA ALA A 36 6.13 -2.11 -3.36
C ALA A 36 6.81 -0.97 -4.14
N GLU A 37 7.43 -0.06 -3.44
CA GLU A 37 8.13 1.09 -4.03
C GLU A 37 9.24 0.65 -5.01
N TRP A 38 9.82 -0.53 -4.76
CA TRP A 38 10.77 -1.14 -5.67
C TRP A 38 10.22 -1.37 -7.08
N SER A 39 8.92 -1.55 -7.25
CA SER A 39 8.28 -1.69 -8.56
C SER A 39 8.50 -0.45 -9.45
N LEU A 40 8.72 0.71 -8.83
CA LEU A 40 8.96 1.99 -9.52
C LEU A 40 10.41 2.49 -9.38
N HIS A 41 11.33 1.61 -8.93
CA HIS A 41 12.73 1.98 -8.64
C HIS A 41 13.44 2.69 -9.79
N LYS A 42 13.20 2.28 -11.04
CA LYS A 42 13.82 2.93 -12.21
C LYS A 42 13.41 4.40 -12.35
N ALA A 43 12.15 4.72 -12.08
CA ALA A 43 11.65 6.10 -12.15
C ALA A 43 12.19 6.94 -10.99
N LEU A 44 12.26 6.36 -9.80
CA LEU A 44 12.79 7.00 -8.59
C LEU A 44 14.29 7.30 -8.73
N PHE A 45 15.10 6.32 -9.10
CA PHE A 45 16.54 6.51 -9.30
C PHE A 45 16.88 7.46 -10.46
N ALA A 46 16.04 7.49 -11.49
CA ALA A 46 16.21 8.42 -12.60
C ALA A 46 15.72 9.84 -12.28
N GLY A 47 15.20 10.11 -11.06
CA GLY A 47 14.64 11.40 -10.69
C GLY A 47 13.38 11.80 -11.46
N LYS A 48 12.75 10.84 -12.16
CA LYS A 48 11.50 11.07 -12.92
C LYS A 48 10.27 11.11 -12.01
N MET A 49 10.41 10.65 -10.79
CA MET A 49 9.38 10.64 -9.75
C MET A 49 10.00 11.06 -8.43
N ASP A 50 9.37 12.02 -7.75
CA ASP A 50 9.70 12.38 -6.39
C ASP A 50 9.15 11.29 -5.44
N HIS A 51 9.99 10.83 -4.50
CA HIS A 51 9.63 9.86 -3.48
C HIS A 51 8.38 10.28 -2.68
N LEU A 52 8.25 11.55 -2.33
CA LEU A 52 7.08 12.08 -1.62
C LEU A 52 5.77 11.98 -2.41
N ASN A 53 5.83 11.77 -3.72
CA ASN A 53 4.65 11.57 -4.56
C ASN A 53 4.26 10.08 -4.72
N TYR A 54 5.00 9.17 -4.12
CA TYR A 54 4.80 7.73 -4.32
C TYR A 54 3.38 7.26 -4.00
N ALA A 55 2.83 7.62 -2.83
CA ALA A 55 1.48 7.25 -2.44
C ALA A 55 0.42 7.77 -3.43
N ARG A 56 0.57 9.02 -3.89
CA ARG A 56 -0.31 9.61 -4.91
C ARG A 56 -0.23 8.84 -6.23
N VAL A 57 0.97 8.50 -6.70
CA VAL A 57 1.17 7.72 -7.94
C VAL A 57 0.57 6.32 -7.80
N ALA A 58 0.76 5.64 -6.67
CA ALA A 58 0.16 4.34 -6.41
C ALA A 58 -1.36 4.37 -6.62
N LYS A 59 -2.02 5.40 -6.11
CA LYS A 59 -3.47 5.58 -6.26
C LYS A 59 -3.87 6.04 -7.66
N SER A 60 -3.25 7.11 -8.18
CA SER A 60 -3.71 7.75 -9.43
C SER A 60 -3.42 6.91 -10.67
N GLU A 61 -2.27 6.24 -10.73
CA GLU A 61 -1.84 5.50 -11.92
C GLU A 61 -2.22 4.01 -11.87
N PHE A 62 -2.32 3.45 -10.65
CA PHE A 62 -2.53 2.01 -10.48
C PHE A 62 -3.83 1.66 -9.74
N GLY A 63 -4.53 2.65 -9.16
CA GLY A 63 -5.73 2.39 -8.35
C GLY A 63 -5.45 1.61 -7.07
N ILE A 64 -4.20 1.63 -6.56
CA ILE A 64 -3.78 0.86 -5.39
C ILE A 64 -3.75 1.77 -4.17
N HIS A 65 -4.43 1.36 -3.11
CA HIS A 65 -4.62 2.14 -1.89
C HIS A 65 -3.75 1.67 -0.70
N ALA A 66 -2.70 0.89 -0.97
CA ALA A 66 -1.76 0.42 0.03
C ALA A 66 -0.35 0.37 -0.56
N VAL A 67 0.63 0.85 0.21
CA VAL A 67 2.03 1.00 -0.23
C VAL A 67 3.01 0.37 0.75
N GLU A 68 4.11 -0.11 0.20
CA GLU A 68 5.26 -0.65 0.92
C GLU A 68 6.49 0.15 0.52
N TYR A 69 7.08 0.84 1.47
CA TYR A 69 8.26 1.69 1.24
C TYR A 69 9.56 0.90 1.18
N VAL A 70 10.58 1.48 0.57
CA VAL A 70 11.95 0.96 0.57
C VAL A 70 12.89 2.03 1.10
N ASN A 71 13.64 1.71 2.14
CA ASN A 71 14.51 2.66 2.84
C ASN A 71 15.55 3.35 1.96
N GLN A 72 15.94 2.74 0.85
CA GLN A 72 16.93 3.30 -0.07
C GLN A 72 16.51 4.64 -0.69
N PHE A 73 15.20 4.88 -0.85
CA PHE A 73 14.69 6.09 -1.48
C PHE A 73 14.61 7.29 -0.53
N PHE A 74 14.75 7.05 0.79
CA PHE A 74 14.76 8.10 1.82
C PHE A 74 15.77 7.80 2.94
N LYS A 75 16.93 7.24 2.57
CA LYS A 75 17.95 6.70 3.47
C LYS A 75 18.41 7.70 4.54
N ASP A 76 18.61 8.96 4.15
CA ASP A 76 19.07 10.02 5.05
C ASP A 76 17.91 10.69 5.83
N LYS A 77 16.68 10.18 5.67
CA LYS A 77 15.46 10.76 6.21
C LYS A 77 14.81 9.93 7.31
N ALA A 78 15.42 8.81 7.70
CA ALA A 78 14.85 7.91 8.73
C ALA A 78 14.52 8.61 10.06
N THR A 79 15.26 9.67 10.42
CA THR A 79 15.08 10.46 11.65
C THR A 79 14.64 11.89 11.38
N ASP A 80 14.36 12.27 10.14
CA ASP A 80 13.87 13.59 9.76
C ASP A 80 12.35 13.66 9.99
N ALA A 81 11.96 14.16 11.14
CA ALA A 81 10.56 14.24 11.55
C ALA A 81 9.68 15.04 10.57
N ASN A 82 10.23 16.08 9.93
CA ASN A 82 9.49 16.90 8.98
C ASN A 82 9.24 16.12 7.68
N TYR A 83 10.25 15.41 7.20
CA TYR A 83 10.13 14.58 6.01
C TYR A 83 9.13 13.41 6.21
N LEU A 84 9.26 12.71 7.32
CA LEU A 84 8.33 11.62 7.66
C LEU A 84 6.90 12.12 7.86
N LYS A 85 6.73 13.31 8.46
CA LYS A 85 5.42 13.96 8.59
C LYS A 85 4.82 14.27 7.22
N GLU A 86 5.62 14.77 6.29
CA GLU A 86 5.16 15.06 4.92
C GLU A 86 4.75 13.78 4.19
N MET A 87 5.57 12.70 4.27
CA MET A 87 5.21 11.39 3.72
C MET A 87 3.85 10.91 4.24
N ARG A 88 3.69 10.94 5.56
CA ARG A 88 2.45 10.52 6.22
C ARG A 88 1.26 11.36 5.79
N THR A 89 1.40 12.68 5.82
CA THR A 89 0.32 13.62 5.45
C THR A 89 -0.14 13.39 4.02
N ARG A 90 0.79 13.16 3.09
CA ARG A 90 0.45 12.89 1.69
C ARG A 90 -0.25 11.55 1.52
N ALA A 91 0.24 10.50 2.16
CA ALA A 91 -0.39 9.18 2.10
C ALA A 91 -1.82 9.23 2.67
N GLU A 92 -1.99 9.82 3.86
CA GLU A 92 -3.30 10.00 4.49
C GLU A 92 -4.24 10.87 3.65
N GLY A 93 -3.75 11.96 3.08
CA GLY A 93 -4.53 12.86 2.20
C GLY A 93 -5.03 12.17 0.93
N GLU A 94 -4.29 11.19 0.43
CA GLU A 94 -4.70 10.35 -0.70
C GLU A 94 -5.58 9.15 -0.27
N GLY A 95 -5.74 8.90 1.02
CA GLY A 95 -6.41 7.70 1.52
C GLY A 95 -5.63 6.42 1.22
N VAL A 96 -4.29 6.51 1.19
CA VAL A 96 -3.39 5.38 0.94
C VAL A 96 -2.78 4.91 2.25
N ARG A 97 -2.85 3.62 2.51
CA ARG A 97 -2.29 2.99 3.72
C ARG A 97 -0.81 2.68 3.56
N SER A 98 -0.01 3.07 4.54
CA SER A 98 1.40 2.68 4.66
C SER A 98 1.47 1.34 5.39
N LEU A 99 2.01 0.29 4.77
CA LEU A 99 1.99 -1.06 5.35
C LEU A 99 3.29 -1.44 6.04
N LEU A 100 4.41 -1.21 5.36
CA LEU A 100 5.73 -1.57 5.87
C LEU A 100 6.84 -0.74 5.23
N ILE A 101 8.03 -0.82 5.82
CA ILE A 101 9.28 -0.36 5.19
C ILE A 101 10.17 -1.59 4.96
N MET A 102 10.61 -1.79 3.72
CA MET A 102 11.66 -2.75 3.38
C MET A 102 13.02 -2.12 3.68
N ILE A 103 13.83 -2.82 4.46
CA ILE A 103 15.11 -2.30 4.93
C ILE A 103 16.26 -3.11 4.33
N ASP A 104 17.06 -2.42 3.54
CA ASP A 104 18.25 -2.95 2.89
C ASP A 104 19.48 -2.14 3.32
N GLY A 105 20.66 -2.78 3.33
CA GLY A 105 21.95 -2.11 3.56
C GLY A 105 22.23 -1.65 4.99
N GLU A 106 21.47 -2.12 5.98
CA GLU A 106 21.66 -1.77 7.41
C GLU A 106 22.45 -2.84 8.19
N GLY A 107 23.11 -3.75 7.48
CA GLY A 107 23.85 -4.86 8.05
C GLY A 107 23.04 -6.14 8.16
N ASN A 108 23.76 -7.22 8.45
CA ASN A 108 23.24 -8.57 8.38
C ASN A 108 22.76 -9.05 9.75
N LEU A 109 21.49 -9.26 9.95
CA LEU A 109 20.92 -9.75 11.20
C LEU A 109 21.30 -11.20 11.51
N GLY A 110 21.77 -11.95 10.52
CA GLY A 110 22.27 -13.30 10.65
C GLY A 110 23.79 -13.43 10.51
N ASP A 111 24.57 -12.34 10.61
CA ASP A 111 26.03 -12.38 10.49
C ASP A 111 26.65 -13.36 11.50
N ALA A 112 27.71 -14.08 11.09
CA ALA A 112 28.40 -15.00 11.96
C ALA A 112 29.09 -14.29 13.15
N ASP A 113 29.52 -13.04 12.94
CA ASP A 113 30.12 -12.20 13.98
C ASP A 113 29.04 -11.58 14.89
N PRO A 114 29.04 -11.88 16.21
CA PRO A 114 28.06 -11.32 17.14
C PRO A 114 28.09 -9.78 17.23
N ALA A 115 29.25 -9.15 17.07
CA ALA A 115 29.36 -7.69 17.12
C ALA A 115 28.67 -7.04 15.91
N LYS A 116 28.82 -7.62 14.72
CA LYS A 116 28.16 -7.19 13.51
C LYS A 116 26.65 -7.38 13.59
N ARG A 117 26.18 -8.51 14.13
CA ARG A 117 24.73 -8.72 14.36
C ARG A 117 24.14 -7.64 15.27
N GLN A 118 24.81 -7.35 16.40
CA GLN A 118 24.36 -6.31 17.32
C GLN A 118 24.35 -4.93 16.66
N GLN A 119 25.35 -4.63 15.84
CA GLN A 119 25.40 -3.37 15.11
C GLN A 119 24.24 -3.29 14.10
N ALA A 120 23.96 -4.38 13.37
CA ALA A 120 22.82 -4.44 12.47
C ALA A 120 21.50 -4.17 13.19
N VAL A 121 21.27 -4.79 14.34
CA VAL A 121 20.09 -4.51 15.17
C VAL A 121 19.97 -3.02 15.50
N LYS A 122 21.07 -2.39 15.96
CA LYS A 122 21.09 -0.95 16.28
C LYS A 122 20.75 -0.09 15.06
N ASN A 123 21.28 -0.45 13.90
CA ASN A 123 21.02 0.28 12.66
C ASN A 123 19.52 0.23 12.23
N HIS A 124 18.82 -0.86 12.55
CA HIS A 124 17.42 -1.03 12.23
C HIS A 124 16.48 -0.24 13.16
N HIS A 125 16.90 0.16 14.37
CA HIS A 125 16.03 0.84 15.32
C HIS A 125 15.41 2.12 14.75
N LYS A 126 16.19 2.95 14.05
CA LYS A 126 15.67 4.18 13.40
C LYS A 126 14.52 3.90 12.43
N TRP A 127 14.58 2.74 11.75
CA TRP A 127 13.55 2.35 10.78
C TRP A 127 12.30 1.79 11.46
N VAL A 128 12.43 1.14 12.61
CA VAL A 128 11.29 0.74 13.45
C VAL A 128 10.52 1.98 13.90
N GLU A 129 11.23 3.02 14.37
CA GLU A 129 10.60 4.27 14.78
C GLU A 129 9.97 5.01 13.59
N ALA A 130 10.65 5.05 12.44
CA ALA A 130 10.09 5.64 11.22
C ALA A 130 8.83 4.89 10.76
N ALA A 131 8.85 3.56 10.76
CA ALA A 131 7.70 2.73 10.39
C ALA A 131 6.51 2.99 11.32
N LYS A 132 6.75 3.02 12.62
CA LYS A 132 5.74 3.37 13.64
C LYS A 132 5.16 4.75 13.38
N PHE A 133 6.00 5.76 13.10
CA PHE A 133 5.55 7.12 12.82
C PHE A 133 4.68 7.19 11.55
N LEU A 134 5.05 6.45 10.50
CA LEU A 134 4.29 6.39 9.24
C LEU A 134 3.00 5.57 9.33
N GLY A 135 2.74 4.90 10.47
CA GLY A 135 1.58 4.02 10.65
C GLY A 135 1.74 2.64 10.01
N CYS A 136 2.97 2.25 9.67
CA CYS A 136 3.27 0.90 9.19
C CYS A 136 3.12 -0.12 10.31
N HIS A 137 2.62 -1.32 10.00
CA HIS A 137 2.46 -2.40 10.97
C HIS A 137 3.74 -3.24 11.16
N SER A 138 4.72 -3.11 10.25
CA SER A 138 5.94 -3.92 10.25
C SER A 138 7.09 -3.28 9.48
N ILE A 139 8.26 -3.87 9.62
CA ILE A 139 9.40 -3.68 8.73
C ILE A 139 9.78 -5.04 8.12
N ARG A 140 10.26 -5.06 6.88
CA ARG A 140 10.89 -6.23 6.28
C ARG A 140 12.40 -6.06 6.39
N VAL A 141 13.08 -7.07 6.88
CA VAL A 141 14.53 -7.08 7.05
C VAL A 141 15.16 -8.29 6.36
N ASN A 142 16.41 -8.17 5.96
CA ASN A 142 17.18 -9.27 5.41
C ASN A 142 17.98 -9.96 6.52
N ARG A 143 17.91 -11.28 6.57
CA ARG A 143 18.72 -12.07 7.50
C ARG A 143 20.17 -12.14 7.02
N SER A 144 20.39 -12.38 5.72
CA SER A 144 21.70 -12.40 5.07
C SER A 144 21.59 -11.83 3.66
N GLU A 145 22.66 -11.22 3.18
CA GLU A 145 22.74 -10.66 1.83
C GLU A 145 23.20 -11.70 0.79
N GLU A 146 23.40 -12.96 1.19
CA GLU A 146 23.95 -14.02 0.32
C GLU A 146 23.10 -14.38 -0.90
N HIS A 147 21.86 -13.90 -0.98
CA HIS A 147 20.96 -14.23 -2.08
C HIS A 147 20.80 -13.13 -3.15
N THR A 148 21.51 -12.01 -3.06
CA THR A 148 21.39 -10.92 -4.04
C THR A 148 22.44 -10.96 -5.16
N SER A 149 23.38 -11.88 -5.13
CA SER A 149 24.49 -11.96 -6.10
C SER A 149 24.27 -12.98 -7.23
N GLU A 150 23.14 -13.70 -7.28
CA GLU A 150 22.88 -14.75 -8.29
C GLU A 150 21.61 -14.55 -9.14
N LEU A 151 21.20 -13.30 -9.36
CA LEU A 151 20.14 -13.02 -10.35
C LEU A 151 20.62 -12.07 -11.42
#